data_832b0a0d92bedda19f03818b92bc2559
#
_entry.id   832b0a0d92bedda19f03818b92bc2559
#
_cell.length_a   1.000
_cell.length_b   1.000
_cell.length_c   1.000
_cell.angle_alpha   90.00
_cell.angle_beta   90.00
_cell.angle_gamma   90.00
#
_symmetry.space_group_name_H-M   'P 1'
#
loop_
_entity.id
_entity.type
_entity.pdbx_description
1 polymer ?
#
loop_
_entity_poly.entity_id
_entity_poly.type
_entity_poly.pdbx_seq_one_letter_code
_entity_poly.pdbx_strand_id
1 'polypeptide(L)'
;ANALLGGTDAVLIFDESGFAKKGEASAGVARQWNGRLGKVDNCQVGVFATLCRGDMATLIDARLYLPEDWCNDDERCKKAAIPEDKRLFQSKTQLALAMLKIARQRGIQFGYVGIDGGYGKEPAVLRGGDKQGYRFVADVHCDQTIYLQDPEPLVPEWSGRGRQPSHRKPQSAPQRVDQWA
;
A
#
# COMPACT_ATOMS: atom_id res chain seq x y z
N ALA A 1 16.28 -11.23 13.45
CA ALA A 1 14.99 -10.58 13.62
C ALA A 1 13.96 -11.54 14.22
N ASN A 2 13.63 -12.66 13.55
CA ASN A 2 12.54 -13.54 13.96
C ASN A 2 12.72 -14.13 15.38
N ALA A 3 13.92 -14.56 15.73
CA ALA A 3 14.21 -15.13 17.07
C ALA A 3 14.01 -14.14 18.24
N LEU A 4 14.14 -12.84 17.98
CA LEU A 4 14.01 -11.80 19.00
C LEU A 4 12.64 -11.10 18.96
N LEU A 5 12.11 -10.85 17.77
CA LEU A 5 10.92 -10.03 17.55
C LEU A 5 9.73 -10.84 17.00
N GLY A 6 9.93 -12.09 16.58
CA GLY A 6 8.85 -12.92 16.08
C GLY A 6 7.88 -13.35 17.18
N GLY A 7 6.58 -13.37 16.86
CA GLY A 7 5.54 -13.81 17.80
C GLY A 7 4.14 -13.44 17.35
N THR A 8 3.14 -13.96 18.05
CA THR A 8 1.72 -13.68 17.78
C THR A 8 1.31 -12.26 18.16
N ASP A 9 2.11 -11.58 18.96
CA ASP A 9 1.99 -10.19 19.40
C ASP A 9 2.89 -9.23 18.57
N ALA A 10 3.69 -9.76 17.66
CA ALA A 10 4.49 -8.96 16.74
C ALA A 10 3.63 -8.35 15.62
N VAL A 11 4.02 -7.18 15.16
CA VAL A 11 3.39 -6.45 14.05
C VAL A 11 4.38 -6.34 12.90
N LEU A 12 3.97 -6.71 11.70
CA LEU A 12 4.72 -6.45 10.47
C LEU A 12 4.17 -5.18 9.83
N ILE A 13 4.95 -4.10 9.82
CA ILE A 13 4.54 -2.78 9.35
C ILE A 13 5.13 -2.54 7.96
N PHE A 14 4.29 -2.01 7.06
CA PHE A 14 4.71 -1.52 5.74
C PHE A 14 4.56 -0.02 5.67
N ASP A 15 5.63 0.63 5.20
CA ASP A 15 5.65 2.07 4.99
C ASP A 15 6.63 2.42 3.88
N GLU A 16 6.54 3.63 3.33
CA GLU A 16 7.42 4.15 2.31
C GLU A 16 8.24 5.34 2.82
N SER A 17 9.44 5.48 2.28
CA SER A 17 10.27 6.64 2.55
C SER A 17 10.88 7.20 1.27
N GLY A 18 10.80 8.54 1.11
CA GLY A 18 11.37 9.29 0.01
C GLY A 18 12.78 9.79 0.34
N PHE A 19 13.71 9.58 -0.58
CA PHE A 19 15.10 10.04 -0.51
C PHE A 19 15.32 11.09 -1.58
N ALA A 20 15.40 12.37 -1.19
CA ALA A 20 15.60 13.48 -2.13
C ALA A 20 16.89 13.30 -2.93
N LYS A 21 16.82 13.59 -4.22
CA LYS A 21 17.93 13.50 -5.17
C LYS A 21 18.05 14.79 -5.98
N LYS A 22 19.27 15.17 -6.33
CA LYS A 22 19.54 16.35 -7.18
C LYS A 22 19.56 16.02 -8.67
N GLY A 23 19.93 14.79 -9.02
CA GLY A 23 20.07 14.35 -10.41
C GLY A 23 18.97 13.37 -10.84
N GLU A 24 19.01 12.92 -12.09
CA GLU A 24 18.02 12.05 -12.73
C GLU A 24 18.53 10.62 -12.99
N ALA A 25 19.80 10.35 -12.69
CA ALA A 25 20.45 9.08 -13.05
C ALA A 25 20.24 7.95 -12.02
N SER A 26 19.86 8.27 -10.78
CA SER A 26 19.64 7.23 -9.76
C SER A 26 18.40 6.39 -10.08
N ALA A 27 18.51 5.07 -9.98
CA ALA A 27 17.41 4.15 -10.27
C ALA A 27 16.11 4.55 -9.57
N GLY A 28 14.99 4.64 -10.30
CA GLY A 28 13.68 4.99 -9.77
C GLY A 28 13.48 6.45 -9.37
N VAL A 29 14.45 7.34 -9.67
CA VAL A 29 14.29 8.77 -9.37
C VAL A 29 13.25 9.40 -10.29
N ALA A 30 12.30 10.12 -9.69
CA ALA A 30 11.26 10.87 -10.40
C ALA A 30 10.70 11.98 -9.51
N ARG A 31 9.94 12.90 -10.11
CA ARG A 31 9.11 13.84 -9.35
C ARG A 31 7.90 13.09 -8.80
N GLN A 32 7.94 12.79 -7.50
CA GLN A 32 6.92 12.03 -6.82
C GLN A 32 6.74 12.52 -5.38
N TRP A 33 5.67 12.11 -4.71
CA TRP A 33 5.41 12.50 -3.33
C TRP A 33 6.54 12.01 -2.41
N ASN A 34 7.10 12.93 -1.65
CA ASN A 34 8.08 12.64 -0.62
C ASN A 34 7.49 12.95 0.75
N GLY A 35 7.02 11.93 1.46
CA GLY A 35 6.36 12.07 2.76
C GLY A 35 7.23 12.77 3.81
N ARG A 36 8.56 12.57 3.78
CA ARG A 36 9.50 13.25 4.68
C ARG A 36 9.56 14.77 4.49
N LEU A 37 9.27 15.25 3.28
CA LEU A 37 9.29 16.66 2.94
C LEU A 37 7.87 17.26 2.85
N GLY A 38 6.82 16.43 2.89
CA GLY A 38 5.44 16.86 2.75
C GLY A 38 5.11 17.50 1.39
N LYS A 39 5.85 17.16 0.34
CA LYS A 39 5.68 17.74 -1.00
C LYS A 39 6.10 16.78 -2.11
N VAL A 40 5.69 17.08 -3.35
CA VAL A 40 6.25 16.46 -4.55
C VAL A 40 7.66 17.01 -4.79
N ASP A 41 8.64 16.11 -4.84
CA ASP A 41 10.04 16.47 -5.07
C ASP A 41 10.73 15.40 -5.93
N ASN A 42 11.94 15.74 -6.45
CA ASN A 42 12.77 14.78 -7.15
C ASN A 42 13.39 13.80 -6.14
N CYS A 43 12.90 12.59 -6.09
CA CYS A 43 13.30 11.61 -5.09
C CYS A 43 13.25 10.17 -5.60
N GLN A 44 13.98 9.29 -4.93
CA GLN A 44 13.77 7.85 -4.94
C GLN A 44 12.81 7.49 -3.81
N VAL A 45 11.95 6.49 -3.99
CA VAL A 45 11.08 5.98 -2.94
C VAL A 45 11.38 4.51 -2.70
N GLY A 46 11.63 4.17 -1.45
CA GLY A 46 11.71 2.78 -0.98
C GLY A 46 10.45 2.41 -0.20
N VAL A 47 9.96 1.21 -0.41
CA VAL A 47 8.92 0.56 0.42
C VAL A 47 9.63 -0.39 1.38
N PHE A 48 9.32 -0.31 2.65
CA PHE A 48 10.02 -1.03 3.72
C PHE A 48 9.06 -1.93 4.47
N ALA A 49 9.57 -3.09 4.90
CA ALA A 49 8.89 -3.98 5.83
C ALA A 49 9.65 -4.02 7.15
N THR A 50 8.99 -3.64 8.23
CA THR A 50 9.54 -3.54 9.57
C THR A 50 8.83 -4.51 10.50
N LEU A 51 9.57 -5.38 11.19
CA LEU A 51 9.03 -6.23 12.25
C LEU A 51 9.19 -5.51 13.60
N CYS A 52 8.06 -5.34 14.29
CA CYS A 52 7.98 -4.64 15.57
C CYS A 52 7.40 -5.55 16.64
N ARG A 53 7.94 -5.47 17.87
CA ARG A 53 7.40 -6.10 19.07
C ARG A 53 7.76 -5.31 20.31
N GLY A 54 6.77 -4.86 21.07
CA GLY A 54 6.99 -3.90 22.15
C GLY A 54 7.69 -2.65 21.63
N ASP A 55 8.74 -2.22 22.30
CA ASP A 55 9.53 -1.03 21.95
C ASP A 55 10.65 -1.29 20.93
N MET A 56 10.75 -2.51 20.42
CA MET A 56 11.80 -2.90 19.47
C MET A 56 11.26 -3.02 18.05
N ALA A 57 12.06 -2.56 17.09
CA ALA A 57 11.75 -2.64 15.67
C ALA A 57 13.00 -2.95 14.84
N THR A 58 12.85 -3.68 13.74
CA THR A 58 13.93 -3.90 12.77
C THR A 58 13.40 -4.03 11.37
N LEU A 59 14.12 -3.49 10.40
CA LEU A 59 13.85 -3.72 8.99
C LEU A 59 14.13 -5.18 8.63
N ILE A 60 13.21 -5.82 7.92
CA ILE A 60 13.35 -7.21 7.46
C ILE A 60 13.35 -7.34 5.93
N ASP A 61 12.80 -6.36 5.21
CA ASP A 61 12.85 -6.29 3.75
C ASP A 61 12.74 -4.82 3.30
N ALA A 62 13.25 -4.54 2.09
CA ALA A 62 13.15 -3.25 1.44
C ALA A 62 13.04 -3.45 -0.07
N ARG A 63 12.21 -2.63 -0.73
CA ARG A 63 12.03 -2.63 -2.19
C ARG A 63 12.13 -1.22 -2.72
N LEU A 64 12.91 -1.05 -3.78
CA LEU A 64 12.90 0.21 -4.52
C LEU A 64 11.61 0.27 -5.35
N TYR A 65 10.86 1.35 -5.20
CA TYR A 65 9.76 1.64 -6.10
C TYR A 65 10.31 2.16 -7.43
N LEU A 66 9.94 1.49 -8.51
CA LEU A 66 10.30 1.89 -9.86
C LEU A 66 9.06 2.50 -10.53
N PRO A 67 9.00 3.81 -10.76
CA PRO A 67 7.90 4.46 -11.46
C PRO A 67 7.68 3.87 -12.86
N GLU A 68 6.46 3.93 -13.38
CA GLU A 68 6.07 3.35 -14.66
C GLU A 68 6.92 3.88 -15.82
N ASP A 69 7.23 5.18 -15.80
CA ASP A 69 8.12 5.81 -16.80
C ASP A 69 9.52 5.17 -16.86
N TRP A 70 10.02 4.67 -15.73
CA TRP A 70 11.26 3.91 -15.69
C TRP A 70 11.11 2.53 -16.30
N CYS A 71 10.01 1.84 -15.98
CA CYS A 71 9.73 0.49 -16.48
C CYS A 71 9.58 0.47 -18.01
N ASN A 72 9.14 1.59 -18.60
CA ASN A 72 8.94 1.76 -20.03
C ASN A 72 10.20 2.30 -20.76
N ASP A 73 11.28 2.62 -20.03
CA ASP A 73 12.56 3.14 -20.60
C ASP A 73 13.70 2.14 -20.35
N ASP A 74 13.84 1.19 -21.26
CA ASP A 74 14.85 0.13 -21.21
C ASP A 74 16.28 0.68 -21.17
N GLU A 75 16.57 1.74 -21.95
CA GLU A 75 17.90 2.34 -22.02
C GLU A 75 18.25 3.02 -20.69
N ARG A 76 17.30 3.70 -20.08
CA ARG A 76 17.47 4.31 -18.76
C ARG A 76 17.69 3.24 -17.68
N CYS A 77 16.93 2.15 -17.74
CA CYS A 77 17.10 1.01 -16.84
C CYS A 77 18.48 0.36 -16.99
N LYS A 78 18.95 0.14 -18.21
CA LYS A 78 20.30 -0.40 -18.48
C LYS A 78 21.40 0.51 -17.94
N LYS A 79 21.32 1.82 -18.18
CA LYS A 79 22.28 2.81 -17.65
C LYS A 79 22.33 2.82 -16.12
N ALA A 80 21.21 2.61 -15.47
CA ALA A 80 21.10 2.53 -14.02
C ALA A 80 21.41 1.12 -13.46
N ALA A 81 21.83 0.18 -14.31
CA ALA A 81 22.11 -1.23 -13.98
C ALA A 81 20.94 -1.96 -13.29
N ILE A 82 19.70 -1.65 -13.68
CA ILE A 82 18.52 -2.34 -13.17
C ILE A 82 18.40 -3.70 -13.89
N PRO A 83 18.39 -4.82 -13.17
CA PRO A 83 18.21 -6.15 -13.77
C PRO A 83 16.90 -6.23 -14.56
N GLU A 84 16.88 -7.00 -15.64
CA GLU A 84 15.71 -7.10 -16.54
C GLU A 84 14.49 -7.64 -15.84
N ASP A 85 14.66 -8.64 -14.97
CA ASP A 85 13.59 -9.23 -14.13
C ASP A 85 13.01 -8.26 -13.09
N LYS A 86 13.60 -7.09 -12.87
CA LYS A 86 13.18 -6.05 -11.96
C LYS A 86 12.54 -4.84 -12.64
N ARG A 87 12.38 -4.85 -13.96
CA ARG A 87 11.81 -3.73 -14.73
C ARG A 87 10.31 -3.76 -14.89
N LEU A 88 9.63 -4.76 -14.32
CA LEU A 88 8.17 -4.81 -14.32
C LEU A 88 7.61 -3.80 -13.33
N PHE A 89 6.65 -3.00 -13.81
CA PHE A 89 5.96 -2.05 -12.94
C PHE A 89 5.18 -2.78 -11.84
N GLN A 90 5.39 -2.32 -10.61
CA GLN A 90 4.63 -2.71 -9.44
C GLN A 90 4.27 -1.47 -8.64
N SER A 91 3.00 -1.31 -8.29
CA SER A 91 2.59 -0.26 -7.36
C SER A 91 3.23 -0.50 -5.99
N LYS A 92 3.33 0.54 -5.16
CA LYS A 92 3.87 0.43 -3.80
C LYS A 92 3.10 -0.59 -2.97
N THR A 93 1.78 -0.64 -3.14
CA THR A 93 0.90 -1.63 -2.50
C THR A 93 1.17 -3.06 -2.97
N GLN A 94 1.46 -3.27 -4.25
CA GLN A 94 1.88 -4.57 -4.77
C GLN A 94 3.24 -5.00 -4.22
N LEU A 95 4.19 -4.06 -4.08
CA LEU A 95 5.48 -4.33 -3.44
C LEU A 95 5.30 -4.75 -1.98
N ALA A 96 4.45 -4.06 -1.21
CA ALA A 96 4.14 -4.41 0.18
C ALA A 96 3.52 -5.82 0.29
N LEU A 97 2.54 -6.15 -0.56
CA LEU A 97 1.92 -7.49 -0.59
C LEU A 97 2.92 -8.59 -0.98
N ALA A 98 3.83 -8.30 -1.91
CA ALA A 98 4.90 -9.24 -2.28
C ALA A 98 5.86 -9.49 -1.11
N MET A 99 6.26 -8.43 -0.37
CA MET A 99 7.10 -8.56 0.83
C MET A 99 6.38 -9.31 1.94
N LEU A 100 5.08 -9.08 2.15
CA LEU A 100 4.26 -9.81 3.11
C LEU A 100 4.28 -11.33 2.83
N LYS A 101 4.07 -11.71 1.57
CA LYS A 101 4.13 -13.11 1.13
C LYS A 101 5.51 -13.70 1.39
N ILE A 102 6.57 -12.98 1.05
CA ILE A 102 7.96 -13.43 1.27
C ILE A 102 8.28 -13.56 2.77
N ALA A 103 7.82 -12.63 3.60
CA ALA A 103 8.01 -12.71 5.05
C ALA A 103 7.43 -14.01 5.61
N ARG A 104 6.22 -14.39 5.20
CA ARG A 104 5.59 -15.67 5.59
C ARG A 104 6.37 -16.88 5.07
N GLN A 105 6.78 -16.87 3.81
CA GLN A 105 7.56 -17.96 3.22
C GLN A 105 8.90 -18.18 3.94
N ARG A 106 9.49 -17.12 4.47
CA ARG A 106 10.71 -17.16 5.28
C ARG A 106 10.47 -17.53 6.75
N GLY A 107 9.23 -17.83 7.12
CA GLY A 107 8.87 -18.22 8.49
C GLY A 107 8.90 -17.07 9.50
N ILE A 108 8.83 -15.81 9.06
CA ILE A 108 8.71 -14.67 9.97
C ILE A 108 7.37 -14.76 10.70
N GLN A 109 7.42 -14.74 12.03
CA GLN A 109 6.26 -14.86 12.90
C GLN A 109 5.75 -13.47 13.28
N PHE A 110 4.50 -13.18 12.96
CA PHE A 110 3.77 -11.97 13.35
C PHE A 110 2.28 -12.28 13.46
N GLY A 111 1.58 -11.59 14.35
CA GLY A 111 0.14 -11.72 14.54
C GLY A 111 -0.67 -10.68 13.77
N TYR A 112 -0.04 -9.53 13.47
CA TYR A 112 -0.72 -8.39 12.86
C TYR A 112 0.10 -7.81 11.72
N VAL A 113 -0.60 -7.17 10.78
CA VAL A 113 0.00 -6.34 9.73
C VAL A 113 -0.44 -4.90 9.98
N GLY A 114 0.53 -3.97 10.07
CA GLY A 114 0.29 -2.54 10.21
C GLY A 114 0.50 -1.82 8.88
N ILE A 115 -0.42 -0.95 8.49
CA ILE A 115 -0.34 -0.11 7.30
C ILE A 115 -0.88 1.28 7.59
N ASP A 116 -0.28 2.29 6.95
CA ASP A 116 -0.73 3.67 7.09
C ASP A 116 -1.96 3.99 6.23
N GLY A 117 -2.48 5.23 6.33
CA GLY A 117 -3.63 5.70 5.55
C GLY A 117 -3.40 5.76 4.04
N GLY A 118 -2.15 5.77 3.57
CA GLY A 118 -1.81 5.67 2.15
C GLY A 118 -2.17 4.32 1.57
N TYR A 119 -1.84 3.26 2.31
CA TYR A 119 -2.15 1.87 1.96
C TYR A 119 -3.56 1.45 2.43
N GLY A 120 -4.01 1.97 3.58
CA GLY A 120 -5.29 1.63 4.21
C GLY A 120 -6.51 2.02 3.39
N LYS A 121 -6.39 3.02 2.53
CA LYS A 121 -7.46 3.42 1.58
C LYS A 121 -7.58 2.52 0.35
N GLU A 122 -6.62 1.61 0.10
CA GLU A 122 -6.60 0.75 -1.07
C GLU A 122 -7.38 -0.56 -0.82
N PRO A 123 -8.63 -0.70 -1.33
CA PRO A 123 -9.45 -1.88 -1.06
C PRO A 123 -8.81 -3.20 -1.51
N ALA A 124 -7.90 -3.16 -2.48
CA ALA A 124 -7.18 -4.34 -2.97
C ALA A 124 -6.21 -4.88 -1.91
N VAL A 125 -5.57 -4.00 -1.13
CA VAL A 125 -4.66 -4.37 -0.03
C VAL A 125 -5.45 -5.02 1.10
N LEU A 126 -6.53 -4.38 1.54
CA LEU A 126 -7.38 -4.87 2.62
C LEU A 126 -7.99 -6.23 2.28
N ARG A 127 -8.61 -6.35 1.09
CA ARG A 127 -9.17 -7.63 0.61
C ARG A 127 -8.10 -8.69 0.37
N GLY A 128 -6.91 -8.29 -0.07
CA GLY A 128 -5.78 -9.20 -0.27
C GLY A 128 -5.27 -9.77 1.05
N GLY A 129 -5.20 -8.94 2.09
CA GLY A 129 -4.86 -9.34 3.45
C GLY A 129 -5.90 -10.27 4.06
N ASP A 130 -7.17 -9.89 3.99
CA ASP A 130 -8.30 -10.66 4.51
C ASP A 130 -8.40 -12.06 3.88
N LYS A 131 -8.31 -12.17 2.55
CA LYS A 131 -8.30 -13.46 1.83
C LYS A 131 -7.15 -14.38 2.25
N GLN A 132 -6.06 -13.84 2.75
CA GLN A 132 -4.91 -14.60 3.23
C GLN A 132 -4.98 -14.87 4.75
N GLY A 133 -6.07 -14.43 5.41
CA GLY A 133 -6.29 -14.64 6.84
C GLY A 133 -5.39 -13.79 7.74
N TYR A 134 -4.89 -12.63 7.26
CA TYR A 134 -4.10 -11.71 8.08
C TYR A 134 -5.01 -10.80 8.90
N ARG A 135 -4.67 -10.62 10.17
CA ARG A 135 -5.20 -9.51 10.97
C ARG A 135 -4.41 -8.26 10.62
N PHE A 136 -5.11 -7.20 10.27
CA PHE A 136 -4.44 -5.94 9.95
C PHE A 136 -5.02 -4.77 10.75
N VAL A 137 -4.15 -3.81 11.03
CA VAL A 137 -4.50 -2.49 11.55
C VAL A 137 -4.12 -1.49 10.47
N ALA A 138 -5.10 -0.76 9.97
CA ALA A 138 -4.93 0.20 8.90
C ALA A 138 -5.40 1.58 9.37
N ASP A 139 -4.55 2.59 9.24
CA ASP A 139 -5.00 3.96 9.40
C ASP A 139 -5.91 4.34 8.25
N VAL A 140 -6.95 5.09 8.55
CA VAL A 140 -7.86 5.68 7.56
C VAL A 140 -7.89 7.20 7.71
N HIS A 141 -8.05 7.89 6.59
CA HIS A 141 -8.21 9.34 6.64
C HIS A 141 -9.52 9.71 7.33
N CYS A 142 -9.51 10.78 8.11
CA CYS A 142 -10.67 11.23 8.88
C CYS A 142 -11.88 11.58 8.00
N ASP A 143 -11.64 11.99 6.76
CA ASP A 143 -12.68 12.32 5.75
C ASP A 143 -13.15 11.10 4.95
N GLN A 144 -12.59 9.91 5.19
CA GLN A 144 -13.02 8.68 4.53
C GLN A 144 -14.46 8.34 4.92
N THR A 145 -15.23 7.87 3.95
CA THR A 145 -16.61 7.42 4.15
C THR A 145 -16.66 5.91 4.34
N ILE A 146 -17.47 5.47 5.30
CA ILE A 146 -17.70 4.08 5.65
C ILE A 146 -19.20 3.78 5.70
N TYR A 147 -19.56 2.53 5.58
CA TYR A 147 -20.88 2.00 5.88
C TYR A 147 -20.80 1.17 7.15
N LEU A 148 -21.64 1.44 8.13
CA LEU A 148 -21.67 0.72 9.39
C LEU A 148 -22.37 -0.64 9.29
N GLN A 149 -23.14 -0.82 8.23
CA GLN A 149 -23.83 -2.05 7.87
C GLN A 149 -23.70 -2.27 6.38
N ASP A 150 -23.96 -3.47 5.88
CA ASP A 150 -24.01 -3.71 4.44
C ASP A 150 -24.98 -2.72 3.79
N PRO A 151 -24.51 -1.90 2.85
CA PRO A 151 -25.36 -0.91 2.17
C PRO A 151 -26.33 -1.57 1.17
N GLU A 152 -26.37 -2.90 1.03
CA GLU A 152 -27.24 -3.68 0.15
C GLU A 152 -27.36 -3.04 -1.25
N PRO A 153 -26.28 -2.95 -2.03
CA PRO A 153 -26.28 -2.17 -3.26
C PRO A 153 -27.14 -2.82 -4.33
N LEU A 154 -28.17 -2.09 -4.80
CA LEU A 154 -29.09 -2.50 -5.86
C LEU A 154 -28.95 -1.61 -7.10
N VAL A 155 -29.30 -2.16 -8.27
CA VAL A 155 -29.47 -1.35 -9.48
C VAL A 155 -30.78 -0.59 -9.34
N PRO A 156 -30.78 0.76 -9.36
CA PRO A 156 -31.99 1.54 -9.22
C PRO A 156 -33.00 1.20 -10.34
N GLU A 157 -34.28 1.25 -10.00
CA GLU A 157 -35.33 1.14 -11.02
C GLU A 157 -35.24 2.28 -12.03
N TRP A 158 -35.46 1.94 -13.27
CA TRP A 158 -35.44 2.94 -14.32
C TRP A 158 -36.72 3.80 -14.30
N SER A 159 -36.55 5.10 -14.19
CA SER A 159 -37.66 6.06 -14.18
C SER A 159 -38.35 6.29 -15.54
N GLY A 160 -37.92 5.55 -16.58
CA GLY A 160 -38.44 5.73 -17.94
C GLY A 160 -37.83 6.91 -18.71
N ARG A 161 -36.90 7.66 -18.10
CA ARG A 161 -36.23 8.82 -18.74
C ARG A 161 -34.71 8.70 -18.65
N GLY A 162 -34.02 9.08 -19.70
CA GLY A 162 -32.56 9.01 -19.77
C GLY A 162 -32.02 7.59 -19.97
N ARG A 163 -30.71 7.41 -19.70
CA ARG A 163 -30.04 6.12 -19.80
C ARG A 163 -30.49 5.20 -18.66
N GLN A 164 -30.82 3.96 -18.98
CA GLN A 164 -31.13 2.94 -17.98
C GLN A 164 -29.97 2.73 -17.00
N PRO A 165 -30.20 2.72 -15.69
CA PRO A 165 -29.16 2.45 -14.71
C PRO A 165 -28.56 1.06 -14.90
N SER A 166 -27.23 0.97 -14.90
CA SER A 166 -26.49 -0.30 -15.00
C SER A 166 -25.56 -0.55 -13.79
N HIS A 167 -25.37 0.45 -12.97
CA HIS A 167 -24.51 0.36 -11.78
C HIS A 167 -25.35 0.26 -10.51
N ARG A 168 -24.90 -0.59 -9.60
CA ARG A 168 -25.50 -0.71 -8.27
C ARG A 168 -25.23 0.56 -7.47
N LYS A 169 -26.23 1.02 -6.71
CA LYS A 169 -26.11 2.12 -5.75
C LYS A 169 -26.42 1.61 -4.36
N PRO A 170 -25.72 2.10 -3.33
CA PRO A 170 -26.02 1.75 -1.95
C PRO A 170 -27.42 2.22 -1.56
N GLN A 171 -28.09 1.46 -0.69
CA GLN A 171 -29.43 1.80 -0.19
C GLN A 171 -29.37 2.69 1.05
N SER A 172 -28.20 2.78 1.71
CA SER A 172 -27.96 3.66 2.86
C SER A 172 -26.94 4.73 2.52
N ALA A 173 -26.94 5.84 3.25
CA ALA A 173 -25.94 6.89 3.12
C ALA A 173 -24.64 6.47 3.84
N PRO A 174 -23.46 6.73 3.22
CA PRO A 174 -22.19 6.56 3.93
C PRO A 174 -22.02 7.63 5.01
N GLN A 175 -21.25 7.31 6.05
CA GLN A 175 -20.88 8.23 7.12
C GLN A 175 -19.38 8.51 7.06
N ARG A 176 -18.96 9.70 7.43
CA ARG A 176 -17.52 10.02 7.55
C ARG A 176 -16.97 9.45 8.84
N VAL A 177 -15.72 9.01 8.81
CA VAL A 177 -15.03 8.46 9.99
C VAL A 177 -14.95 9.48 11.12
N ASP A 178 -14.64 10.76 10.81
CA ASP A 178 -14.55 11.85 11.80
C ASP A 178 -15.89 12.24 12.47
N GLN A 179 -17.00 11.78 11.93
CA GLN A 179 -18.33 11.97 12.53
C GLN A 179 -18.72 10.81 13.47
N TRP A 180 -17.86 9.82 13.59
CA TRP A 180 -18.14 8.59 14.35
C TRP A 180 -17.24 8.40 15.58
N ALA A 181 -16.19 9.21 15.73
CA ALA A 181 -15.22 9.18 16.82
C ALA A 181 -15.72 9.95 18.06
#